data_d4900fb1e7b188abe1d6069dc7f6b50e
#
_entry.id   d4900fb1e7b188abe1d6069dc7f6b50e
#
_cell.length_a   1.000
_cell.length_b   1.000
_cell.length_c   1.000
_cell.angle_alpha   90.00
_cell.angle_beta   90.00
_cell.angle_gamma   90.00
#
_symmetry.space_group_name_H-M   'P 1'
#
loop_
_entity.id
_entity.type
_entity.pdbx_description
1 polymer ?
#
loop_
_entity_poly.entity_id
_entity_poly.type
_entity_poly.pdbx_seq_one_letter_code
_entity_poly.pdbx_strand_id
1 'polypeptide(L)'
;MKKTDLITKIAALCIFLALAAYLGIYFFRAVKAPVITAPAVQTTVRTETQISGIVVRDETVLYSQAQYRSLAVTEGKRVGKGSAVAVTYTSEESARRAESIRELELEIRQTEGLLSGLVSAEELTARSDALEKASSGLATAVARHAIQEAEESSLSLRSLLFTPDAENATAGDLLILRAELEKLQESAKGDTEPIPAPASGIFTTQLDGYETLRPDELKSLTASSLQEMIDGRQEQTESAFGKIVSSNSWYFAAQIDSDDYAQRADSLHRGARVTLEMGRYYNEPLTARIEDVGREKDGCRVLVFSCDRAVMETLSMRVVSATLVTEEHSGIRVPKEAVHTETNEEGETLHYLYVLTGVQAEKKYIEIVWETESFYLAAPGPIGSMLRSGNEIIVSAKELYDGKIME
;
A
#
# COMPACT_ATOMS: atom_id res chain seq x y z
N MET A 1 -10.32 46.48 -82.18
CA MET A 1 -9.20 46.30 -81.19
C MET A 1 -9.32 47.08 -79.89
N LYS A 2 -10.14 48.14 -79.75
CA LYS A 2 -10.20 48.94 -78.50
C LYS A 2 -11.10 48.34 -77.40
N LYS A 3 -12.06 47.43 -77.64
CA LYS A 3 -12.95 46.84 -76.61
C LYS A 3 -12.32 45.70 -75.83
N THR A 4 -11.44 44.90 -76.46
CA THR A 4 -10.76 43.77 -75.80
C THR A 4 -9.73 44.25 -74.79
N ASP A 5 -9.07 45.38 -75.06
CA ASP A 5 -8.06 45.96 -74.15
C ASP A 5 -8.69 46.57 -72.89
N LEU A 6 -9.91 47.06 -72.98
CA LEU A 6 -10.68 47.56 -71.86
C LEU A 6 -11.16 46.42 -70.92
N ILE A 7 -11.64 45.30 -71.48
CA ILE A 7 -12.09 44.12 -70.74
C ILE A 7 -10.92 43.48 -69.95
N THR A 8 -9.75 43.36 -70.59
CA THR A 8 -8.53 42.85 -69.95
C THR A 8 -8.08 43.75 -68.80
N LYS A 9 -8.15 45.06 -68.91
CA LYS A 9 -7.81 46.01 -67.83
C LYS A 9 -8.80 45.95 -66.70
N ILE A 10 -10.08 45.80 -66.96
CA ILE A 10 -11.09 45.61 -65.90
C ILE A 10 -10.91 44.26 -65.19
N ALA A 11 -10.65 43.17 -65.93
CA ALA A 11 -10.37 41.86 -65.33
C ALA A 11 -9.12 41.88 -64.45
N ALA A 12 -8.04 42.53 -64.88
CA ALA A 12 -6.81 42.71 -64.13
C ALA A 12 -7.05 43.52 -62.82
N LEU A 13 -7.89 44.59 -62.89
CA LEU A 13 -8.25 45.39 -61.74
C LEU A 13 -9.08 44.59 -60.73
N CYS A 14 -10.04 43.76 -61.20
CA CYS A 14 -10.83 42.88 -60.30
C CYS A 14 -9.96 41.84 -59.66
N ILE A 15 -9.01 41.22 -60.33
CA ILE A 15 -8.06 40.27 -59.78
C ILE A 15 -7.18 40.95 -58.70
N PHE A 16 -6.68 42.15 -59.00
CA PHE A 16 -5.88 42.91 -58.03
C PHE A 16 -6.67 43.28 -56.76
N LEU A 17 -7.92 43.76 -56.94
CA LEU A 17 -8.79 44.06 -55.79
C LEU A 17 -9.13 42.79 -54.94
N ALA A 18 -9.37 41.66 -55.62
CA ALA A 18 -9.61 40.38 -54.91
C ALA A 18 -8.37 39.93 -54.18
N LEU A 19 -7.18 40.07 -54.76
CA LEU A 19 -5.91 39.77 -54.16
C LEU A 19 -5.60 40.69 -52.95
N ALA A 20 -5.85 42.01 -53.13
CA ALA A 20 -5.69 42.98 -52.05
C ALA A 20 -6.66 42.73 -50.88
N ALA A 21 -7.92 42.38 -51.15
CA ALA A 21 -8.89 41.99 -50.15
C ALA A 21 -8.50 40.70 -49.43
N TYR A 22 -8.03 39.70 -50.18
CA TYR A 22 -7.52 38.45 -49.60
C TYR A 22 -6.32 38.70 -48.68
N LEU A 23 -5.33 39.45 -49.14
CA LEU A 23 -4.18 39.83 -48.31
C LEU A 23 -4.58 40.67 -47.11
N GLY A 24 -5.53 41.58 -47.24
CA GLY A 24 -6.08 42.36 -46.14
C GLY A 24 -6.76 41.49 -45.08
N ILE A 25 -7.59 40.52 -45.49
CA ILE A 25 -8.23 39.56 -44.58
C ILE A 25 -7.20 38.64 -43.93
N TYR A 26 -6.22 38.18 -44.70
CA TYR A 26 -5.13 37.36 -44.19
C TYR A 26 -4.29 38.11 -43.14
N PHE A 27 -3.92 39.35 -43.45
CA PHE A 27 -3.18 40.21 -42.50
C PHE A 27 -3.99 40.52 -41.27
N PHE A 28 -5.29 40.80 -41.39
CA PHE A 28 -6.18 41.05 -40.26
C PHE A 28 -6.35 39.80 -39.37
N ARG A 29 -6.44 38.62 -39.98
CA ARG A 29 -6.44 37.33 -39.22
C ARG A 29 -5.11 37.04 -38.54
N ALA A 30 -3.98 37.33 -39.20
CA ALA A 30 -2.63 37.13 -38.68
C ALA A 30 -2.30 38.12 -37.52
N VAL A 31 -2.94 39.28 -37.49
CA VAL A 31 -2.77 40.28 -36.40
C VAL A 31 -3.65 39.98 -35.18
N LYS A 32 -4.72 39.21 -35.32
CA LYS A 32 -5.50 38.71 -34.20
C LYS A 32 -4.72 37.54 -33.56
N ALA A 33 -3.87 37.82 -32.59
CA ALA A 33 -3.24 36.77 -31.80
C ALA A 33 -4.34 35.99 -31.06
N PRO A 34 -4.44 34.65 -31.26
CA PRO A 34 -5.45 33.85 -30.58
C PRO A 34 -5.22 33.88 -29.07
N VAL A 35 -6.29 33.94 -28.31
CA VAL A 35 -6.22 33.73 -26.85
C VAL A 35 -5.90 32.27 -26.59
N ILE A 36 -4.79 32.03 -25.91
CA ILE A 36 -4.39 30.67 -25.52
C ILE A 36 -4.74 30.51 -24.04
N THR A 37 -5.58 29.53 -23.74
CA THR A 37 -5.96 29.19 -22.35
C THR A 37 -5.46 27.80 -21.97
N ALA A 38 -5.30 27.57 -20.68
CA ALA A 38 -5.01 26.28 -20.08
C ALA A 38 -5.97 26.05 -18.88
N PRO A 39 -6.50 24.84 -18.71
CA PRO A 39 -7.36 24.54 -17.58
C PRO A 39 -6.56 24.52 -16.27
N ALA A 40 -7.08 25.15 -15.23
CA ALA A 40 -6.58 25.04 -13.87
C ALA A 40 -6.96 23.67 -13.29
N VAL A 41 -6.02 22.74 -13.24
CA VAL A 41 -6.25 21.37 -12.77
C VAL A 41 -5.49 21.16 -11.47
N GLN A 42 -6.18 20.58 -10.48
CA GLN A 42 -5.52 20.14 -9.26
C GLN A 42 -4.58 18.98 -9.58
N THR A 43 -3.33 19.10 -9.17
CA THR A 43 -2.26 18.14 -9.47
C THR A 43 -1.41 17.95 -8.22
N THR A 44 -0.94 16.73 -8.02
CA THR A 44 0.04 16.40 -6.99
C THR A 44 1.36 16.07 -7.67
N VAL A 45 2.42 16.73 -7.22
CA VAL A 45 3.80 16.44 -7.63
C VAL A 45 4.49 15.72 -6.48
N ARG A 46 5.14 14.61 -6.78
CA ARG A 46 5.86 13.79 -5.81
C ARG A 46 7.31 13.68 -6.21
N THR A 47 8.19 13.78 -5.23
CA THR A 47 9.59 13.41 -5.38
C THR A 47 9.76 12.00 -4.85
N GLU A 48 9.97 11.05 -5.75
CA GLU A 48 10.01 9.63 -5.42
C GLU A 48 11.21 8.93 -6.06
N THR A 49 11.68 7.86 -5.42
CA THR A 49 12.69 6.96 -5.98
C THR A 49 12.41 5.51 -5.59
N GLN A 50 12.81 4.57 -6.45
CA GLN A 50 12.68 3.15 -6.17
C GLN A 50 13.85 2.68 -5.35
N ILE A 51 13.56 1.98 -4.26
CA ILE A 51 14.57 1.37 -3.39
C ILE A 51 14.26 -0.10 -3.19
N SER A 52 15.30 -0.91 -3.05
CA SER A 52 15.19 -2.34 -2.75
C SER A 52 15.99 -2.68 -1.51
N GLY A 53 15.48 -3.60 -0.70
CA GLY A 53 16.11 -3.90 0.56
C GLY A 53 15.50 -5.09 1.29
N ILE A 54 15.87 -5.20 2.56
CA ILE A 54 15.47 -6.29 3.45
C ILE A 54 14.70 -5.77 4.65
N VAL A 55 13.60 -6.45 4.99
CA VAL A 55 12.81 -6.18 6.20
C VAL A 55 13.36 -7.00 7.35
N VAL A 56 13.62 -6.36 8.48
CA VAL A 56 14.20 -6.98 9.69
C VAL A 56 13.35 -6.68 10.90
N ARG A 57 13.19 -7.67 11.76
CA ARG A 57 12.41 -7.62 13.00
C ARG A 57 13.15 -8.33 14.11
N ASP A 58 12.75 -8.12 15.35
CA ASP A 58 13.21 -8.97 16.46
C ASP A 58 12.48 -10.31 16.42
N GLU A 59 13.15 -11.32 15.90
CA GLU A 59 12.61 -12.64 15.66
C GLU A 59 13.31 -13.67 16.57
N THR A 60 12.54 -14.60 17.15
CA THR A 60 13.06 -15.73 17.92
C THR A 60 12.57 -17.01 17.29
N VAL A 61 13.49 -17.81 16.74
CA VAL A 61 13.18 -19.08 16.07
C VAL A 61 12.81 -20.14 17.11
N LEU A 62 11.83 -20.95 16.77
CA LEU A 62 11.36 -22.08 17.54
C LEU A 62 11.88 -23.37 16.90
N TYR A 63 12.51 -24.20 17.70
CA TYR A 63 13.10 -25.46 17.27
C TYR A 63 12.42 -26.65 17.94
N SER A 64 12.30 -27.74 17.21
CA SER A 64 11.91 -29.02 17.76
C SER A 64 12.45 -30.16 16.90
N GLN A 65 13.06 -31.14 17.56
CA GLN A 65 13.51 -32.37 16.91
C GLN A 65 12.45 -33.48 16.95
N ALA A 66 11.30 -33.22 17.58
CA ALA A 66 10.23 -34.21 17.69
C ALA A 66 9.66 -34.53 16.28
N GLN A 67 9.59 -35.83 15.98
CA GLN A 67 9.04 -36.33 14.73
C GLN A 67 7.54 -36.02 14.60
N TYR A 68 6.81 -36.11 15.70
CA TYR A 68 5.37 -35.85 15.76
C TYR A 68 5.11 -34.58 16.54
N ARG A 69 4.52 -33.60 15.88
CA ARG A 69 4.25 -32.27 16.45
C ARG A 69 2.96 -31.69 15.84
N SER A 70 2.18 -30.98 16.65
CA SER A 70 1.09 -30.14 16.17
C SER A 70 1.24 -28.73 16.72
N LEU A 71 0.76 -27.74 15.96
CA LEU A 71 0.74 -26.37 16.40
C LEU A 71 -0.45 -26.16 17.37
N ALA A 72 -0.20 -25.47 18.47
CA ALA A 72 -1.22 -25.12 19.47
C ALA A 72 -1.80 -23.71 19.21
N VAL A 73 -1.19 -22.96 18.28
CA VAL A 73 -1.57 -21.60 17.93
C VAL A 73 -1.62 -21.43 16.42
N THR A 74 -2.52 -20.56 15.97
CA THR A 74 -2.68 -20.22 14.55
C THR A 74 -1.69 -19.14 14.10
N GLU A 75 -1.45 -19.08 12.82
CA GLU A 75 -0.61 -18.07 12.17
C GLU A 75 -1.07 -16.64 12.53
N GLY A 76 -0.11 -15.75 12.81
CA GLY A 76 -0.38 -14.37 13.17
C GLY A 76 -0.94 -14.13 14.58
N LYS A 77 -1.16 -15.19 15.37
CA LYS A 77 -1.71 -15.05 16.73
C LYS A 77 -0.67 -14.48 17.70
N ARG A 78 -1.11 -13.54 18.54
CA ARG A 78 -0.28 -13.06 19.65
C ARG A 78 -0.24 -14.09 20.76
N VAL A 79 0.98 -14.40 21.22
CA VAL A 79 1.25 -15.34 22.29
C VAL A 79 2.01 -14.67 23.43
N GLY A 80 1.73 -15.08 24.66
CA GLY A 80 2.48 -14.67 25.84
C GLY A 80 3.70 -15.57 26.04
N LYS A 81 4.74 -15.05 26.69
CA LYS A 81 5.89 -15.86 27.11
C LYS A 81 5.41 -17.02 28.01
N GLY A 82 5.85 -18.24 27.70
CA GLY A 82 5.47 -19.45 28.42
C GLY A 82 4.17 -20.11 27.93
N SER A 83 3.39 -19.46 27.05
CA SER A 83 2.23 -20.11 26.42
C SER A 83 2.67 -21.21 25.48
N ALA A 84 1.94 -22.31 25.41
CA ALA A 84 2.22 -23.38 24.47
C ALA A 84 2.00 -22.89 23.02
N VAL A 85 3.01 -22.99 22.17
CA VAL A 85 2.95 -22.66 20.73
C VAL A 85 2.81 -23.89 19.86
N ALA A 86 3.31 -25.01 20.35
CA ALA A 86 3.17 -26.32 19.74
C ALA A 86 3.12 -27.39 20.83
N VAL A 87 2.70 -28.58 20.44
CA VAL A 87 2.69 -29.77 21.30
C VAL A 87 3.41 -30.88 20.54
N THR A 88 4.34 -31.54 21.21
CA THR A 88 5.01 -32.74 20.72
C THR A 88 4.34 -33.98 21.26
N TYR A 89 4.42 -35.07 20.51
CA TYR A 89 3.87 -36.36 20.87
C TYR A 89 4.99 -37.37 21.04
N THR A 90 4.84 -38.27 22.02
CA THR A 90 5.84 -39.26 22.35
C THR A 90 5.96 -40.37 21.31
N SER A 91 4.88 -40.64 20.57
CA SER A 91 4.82 -41.65 19.51
C SER A 91 3.81 -41.30 18.44
N GLU A 92 3.82 -42.05 17.33
CA GLU A 92 2.80 -41.93 16.29
C GLU A 92 1.40 -42.26 16.83
N GLU A 93 1.30 -43.25 17.74
CA GLU A 93 0.04 -43.64 18.37
C GLU A 93 -0.53 -42.50 19.23
N SER A 94 0.34 -41.79 19.97
CA SER A 94 -0.03 -40.59 20.72
C SER A 94 -0.56 -39.49 19.83
N ALA A 95 0.08 -39.24 18.68
CA ALA A 95 -0.36 -38.27 17.70
C ALA A 95 -1.73 -38.63 17.09
N ARG A 96 -1.92 -39.88 16.71
CA ARG A 96 -3.21 -40.39 16.21
C ARG A 96 -4.31 -40.29 17.25
N ARG A 97 -4.02 -40.62 18.51
CA ARG A 97 -4.96 -40.50 19.64
C ARG A 97 -5.40 -39.06 19.85
N ALA A 98 -4.47 -38.12 19.78
CA ALA A 98 -4.78 -36.71 19.87
C ALA A 98 -5.65 -36.20 18.70
N GLU A 99 -5.50 -36.77 17.51
CA GLU A 99 -6.37 -36.48 16.36
C GLU A 99 -7.78 -37.05 16.57
N SER A 100 -7.88 -38.30 17.05
CA SER A 100 -9.18 -38.89 17.40
C SER A 100 -9.91 -38.11 18.49
N ILE A 101 -9.19 -37.61 19.49
CA ILE A 101 -9.77 -36.74 20.53
C ILE A 101 -10.35 -35.46 19.89
N ARG A 102 -9.62 -34.81 18.97
CA ARG A 102 -10.10 -33.60 18.28
C ARG A 102 -11.32 -33.85 17.39
N GLU A 103 -11.32 -34.97 16.68
CA GLU A 103 -12.46 -35.40 15.87
C GLU A 103 -13.69 -35.64 16.74
N LEU A 104 -13.51 -36.33 17.85
CA LEU A 104 -14.59 -36.62 18.82
C LEU A 104 -15.13 -35.35 19.49
N GLU A 105 -14.25 -34.41 19.86
CA GLU A 105 -14.66 -33.09 20.39
C GLU A 105 -15.45 -32.28 19.36
N LEU A 106 -15.11 -32.40 18.08
CA LEU A 106 -15.83 -31.76 16.99
C LEU A 106 -17.21 -32.39 16.82
N GLU A 107 -17.29 -33.72 16.82
CA GLU A 107 -18.55 -34.48 16.70
C GLU A 107 -19.48 -34.19 17.88
N ILE A 108 -18.95 -34.12 19.11
CA ILE A 108 -19.70 -33.71 20.28
C ILE A 108 -20.29 -32.31 20.13
N ARG A 109 -19.49 -31.33 19.70
CA ARG A 109 -19.96 -29.96 19.47
C ARG A 109 -21.05 -29.90 18.40
N GLN A 110 -20.93 -30.69 17.34
CA GLN A 110 -21.95 -30.79 16.29
C GLN A 110 -23.24 -31.37 16.84
N THR A 111 -23.15 -32.49 17.59
CA THR A 111 -24.31 -33.16 18.20
C THR A 111 -24.99 -32.24 19.24
N GLU A 112 -24.22 -31.52 20.05
CA GLU A 112 -24.75 -30.53 21.00
C GLU A 112 -25.51 -29.39 20.26
N GLY A 113 -24.93 -28.90 19.15
CA GLY A 113 -25.58 -27.91 18.28
C GLY A 113 -26.91 -28.39 17.71
N LEU A 114 -26.98 -29.67 17.33
CA LEU A 114 -28.22 -30.29 16.81
C LEU A 114 -29.28 -30.47 17.92
N LEU A 115 -28.86 -30.91 19.10
CA LEU A 115 -29.77 -31.15 20.24
C LEU A 115 -30.26 -29.83 20.86
N SER A 116 -29.50 -28.77 20.83
CA SER A 116 -29.91 -27.43 21.28
C SER A 116 -30.88 -26.75 20.31
N GLY A 117 -31.14 -27.38 19.15
CA GLY A 117 -31.82 -26.85 18.00
C GLY A 117 -33.26 -26.46 18.20
N LEU A 118 -33.47 -25.18 18.39
CA LEU A 118 -34.59 -24.44 17.83
C LEU A 118 -33.98 -23.33 16.98
N VAL A 119 -33.81 -23.62 15.68
CA VAL A 119 -33.20 -22.66 14.73
C VAL A 119 -34.17 -21.48 14.57
N SER A 120 -33.89 -20.39 15.26
CA SER A 120 -34.57 -19.12 15.06
C SER A 120 -34.16 -18.50 13.71
N ALA A 121 -34.96 -17.57 13.18
CA ALA A 121 -34.59 -16.83 11.97
C ALA A 121 -33.29 -16.05 12.15
N GLU A 122 -32.95 -15.64 13.37
CA GLU A 122 -31.66 -15.00 13.74
C GLU A 122 -30.49 -15.98 13.64
N GLU A 123 -30.69 -17.25 14.03
CA GLU A 123 -29.65 -18.29 13.90
C GLU A 123 -29.41 -18.70 12.44
N LEU A 124 -30.44 -18.69 11.59
CA LEU A 124 -30.28 -18.88 10.14
C LEU A 124 -29.45 -17.78 9.52
N THR A 125 -29.64 -16.54 9.92
CA THR A 125 -28.85 -15.40 9.46
C THR A 125 -27.41 -15.48 9.96
N ALA A 126 -27.22 -15.78 11.24
CA ALA A 126 -25.88 -15.97 11.84
C ALA A 126 -25.12 -17.16 11.21
N ARG A 127 -25.84 -18.23 10.81
CA ARG A 127 -25.26 -19.37 10.10
C ARG A 127 -24.85 -19.00 8.66
N SER A 128 -25.66 -18.19 7.97
CA SER A 128 -25.33 -17.66 6.65
C SER A 128 -24.07 -16.80 6.71
N ASP A 129 -23.97 -15.89 7.68
CA ASP A 129 -22.81 -15.04 7.90
C ASP A 129 -21.56 -15.86 8.27
N ALA A 130 -21.72 -16.92 9.09
CA ALA A 130 -20.64 -17.83 9.43
C ALA A 130 -20.15 -18.64 8.23
N LEU A 131 -21.04 -19.07 7.34
CA LEU A 131 -20.73 -19.74 6.08
C LEU A 131 -19.95 -18.82 5.13
N GLU A 132 -20.38 -17.57 4.98
CA GLU A 132 -19.70 -16.57 4.17
C GLU A 132 -18.30 -16.28 4.73
N LYS A 133 -18.19 -16.12 6.04
CA LYS A 133 -16.91 -15.89 6.72
C LYS A 133 -15.97 -17.09 6.60
N ALA A 134 -16.45 -18.31 6.76
CA ALA A 134 -15.65 -19.52 6.62
C ALA A 134 -15.20 -19.74 5.17
N SER A 135 -16.06 -19.46 4.19
CA SER A 135 -15.73 -19.58 2.76
C SER A 135 -14.71 -18.53 2.32
N SER A 136 -14.88 -17.29 2.76
CA SER A 136 -13.91 -16.21 2.49
C SER A 136 -12.58 -16.45 3.21
N GLY A 137 -12.62 -16.97 4.43
CA GLY A 137 -11.44 -17.41 5.20
C GLY A 137 -10.65 -18.48 4.48
N LEU A 138 -11.34 -19.53 3.99
CA LEU A 138 -10.72 -20.59 3.21
C LEU A 138 -10.08 -20.07 1.92
N ALA A 139 -10.79 -19.23 1.17
CA ALA A 139 -10.25 -18.62 -0.04
C ALA A 139 -9.01 -17.76 0.23
N THR A 140 -9.02 -17.01 1.33
CA THR A 140 -7.90 -16.16 1.75
C THR A 140 -6.71 -17.01 2.21
N ALA A 141 -6.95 -18.06 3.02
CA ALA A 141 -5.91 -18.96 3.49
C ALA A 141 -5.24 -19.73 2.34
N VAL A 142 -6.02 -20.19 1.37
CA VAL A 142 -5.51 -20.85 0.15
C VAL A 142 -4.67 -19.86 -0.68
N ALA A 143 -5.15 -18.63 -0.87
CA ALA A 143 -4.42 -17.60 -1.61
C ALA A 143 -3.09 -17.20 -0.95
N ARG A 144 -3.00 -17.31 0.37
CA ARG A 144 -1.78 -17.04 1.16
C ARG A 144 -0.90 -18.26 1.38
N HIS A 145 -1.29 -19.44 0.86
CA HIS A 145 -0.62 -20.73 1.11
C HIS A 145 -0.55 -21.10 2.61
N ALA A 146 -1.48 -20.58 3.41
CA ALA A 146 -1.59 -20.85 4.83
C ALA A 146 -2.35 -22.18 5.05
N ILE A 147 -1.64 -23.31 4.92
CA ILE A 147 -2.23 -24.67 4.89
C ILE A 147 -3.09 -24.93 6.15
N GLN A 148 -2.64 -24.51 7.31
CA GLN A 148 -3.31 -24.77 8.57
C GLN A 148 -4.59 -23.93 8.75
N GLU A 149 -4.58 -22.67 8.34
CA GLU A 149 -5.78 -21.83 8.30
C GLU A 149 -6.79 -22.36 7.27
N ALA A 150 -6.29 -22.91 6.16
CA ALA A 150 -7.12 -23.55 5.14
C ALA A 150 -7.79 -24.83 5.69
N GLU A 151 -7.07 -25.64 6.48
CA GLU A 151 -7.63 -26.81 7.15
C GLU A 151 -8.69 -26.42 8.18
N GLU A 152 -8.41 -25.47 9.06
CA GLU A 152 -9.40 -24.98 10.05
C GLU A 152 -10.64 -24.37 9.38
N SER A 153 -10.45 -23.58 8.35
CA SER A 153 -11.57 -22.99 7.57
C SER A 153 -12.34 -24.06 6.82
N SER A 154 -11.67 -25.09 6.30
CA SER A 154 -12.31 -26.24 5.65
C SER A 154 -13.11 -27.10 6.63
N LEU A 155 -12.58 -27.35 7.81
CA LEU A 155 -13.29 -28.04 8.90
C LEU A 155 -14.50 -27.25 9.36
N SER A 156 -14.35 -25.93 9.56
CA SER A 156 -15.48 -25.04 9.86
C SER A 156 -16.55 -25.07 8.79
N LEU A 157 -16.15 -25.02 7.52
CA LEU A 157 -17.07 -25.07 6.39
C LEU A 157 -17.80 -26.41 6.32
N ARG A 158 -17.10 -27.52 6.55
CA ARG A 158 -17.67 -28.87 6.64
C ARG A 158 -18.68 -28.95 7.78
N SER A 159 -18.35 -28.43 8.96
CA SER A 159 -19.25 -28.45 10.12
C SER A 159 -20.53 -27.62 9.91
N LEU A 160 -20.44 -26.56 9.09
CA LEU A 160 -21.59 -25.69 8.76
C LEU A 160 -22.43 -26.26 7.61
N LEU A 161 -21.81 -27.00 6.65
CA LEU A 161 -22.50 -27.56 5.48
C LEU A 161 -23.12 -28.92 5.72
N PHE A 162 -22.38 -29.80 6.42
CA PHE A 162 -22.81 -31.15 6.71
C PHE A 162 -23.34 -31.24 8.13
N THR A 163 -24.60 -30.87 8.33
CA THR A 163 -25.34 -31.27 9.50
C THR A 163 -25.64 -32.75 9.34
N PRO A 164 -25.22 -33.63 10.24
CA PRO A 164 -25.76 -34.99 10.31
C PRO A 164 -27.27 -34.91 10.42
N ASP A 165 -27.99 -35.90 9.90
CA ASP A 165 -29.45 -35.95 9.95
C ASP A 165 -29.95 -35.62 11.37
N ALA A 166 -30.49 -34.42 11.56
CA ALA A 166 -30.95 -33.92 12.85
C ALA A 166 -32.06 -34.82 13.46
N GLU A 167 -32.68 -35.68 12.63
CA GLU A 167 -33.69 -36.61 13.06
C GLU A 167 -33.17 -37.79 13.90
N ASN A 168 -31.85 -38.07 13.88
CA ASN A 168 -31.27 -39.23 14.54
C ASN A 168 -30.34 -38.92 15.72
N ALA A 169 -29.98 -37.65 15.97
CA ALA A 169 -29.12 -37.29 17.09
C ALA A 169 -29.91 -37.36 18.40
N THR A 170 -29.50 -38.25 19.31
CA THR A 170 -30.15 -38.38 20.63
C THR A 170 -29.24 -37.91 21.76
N ALA A 171 -29.84 -37.51 22.89
CA ALA A 171 -29.10 -37.21 24.09
C ALA A 171 -28.28 -38.43 24.61
N GLY A 172 -28.71 -39.64 24.23
CA GLY A 172 -27.98 -40.89 24.51
C GLY A 172 -26.67 -40.98 23.74
N ASP A 173 -26.68 -40.61 22.46
CA ASP A 173 -25.46 -40.59 21.62
C ASP A 173 -24.43 -39.61 22.16
N LEU A 174 -24.88 -38.42 22.58
CA LEU A 174 -24.00 -37.44 23.22
C LEU A 174 -23.34 -37.97 24.49
N LEU A 175 -24.04 -38.73 25.31
CA LEU A 175 -23.46 -39.35 26.51
C LEU A 175 -22.42 -40.41 26.15
N ILE A 176 -22.65 -41.18 25.09
CA ILE A 176 -21.69 -42.21 24.61
C ILE A 176 -20.42 -41.53 24.11
N LEU A 177 -20.56 -40.49 23.23
CA LEU A 177 -19.43 -39.74 22.70
C LEU A 177 -18.58 -39.09 23.81
N ARG A 178 -19.23 -38.49 24.81
CA ARG A 178 -18.54 -37.91 25.97
C ARG A 178 -17.78 -38.96 26.79
N ALA A 179 -18.38 -40.14 27.03
CA ALA A 179 -17.70 -41.21 27.74
C ALA A 179 -16.51 -41.78 26.98
N GLU A 180 -16.60 -41.85 25.66
CA GLU A 180 -15.49 -42.26 24.79
C GLU A 180 -14.37 -41.20 24.78
N LEU A 181 -14.73 -39.91 24.72
CA LEU A 181 -13.78 -38.80 24.83
C LEU A 181 -13.03 -38.85 26.16
N GLU A 182 -13.74 -39.05 27.31
CA GLU A 182 -13.13 -39.14 28.64
C GLU A 182 -12.13 -40.30 28.68
N LYS A 183 -12.49 -41.46 28.15
CA LYS A 183 -11.62 -42.64 28.08
C LYS A 183 -10.37 -42.38 27.25
N LEU A 184 -10.51 -41.72 26.09
CA LEU A 184 -9.38 -41.38 25.24
C LEU A 184 -8.48 -40.33 25.91
N GLN A 185 -9.04 -39.31 26.53
CA GLN A 185 -8.30 -38.29 27.27
C GLN A 185 -7.54 -38.86 28.45
N GLU A 186 -8.15 -39.82 29.17
CA GLU A 186 -7.46 -40.52 30.26
C GLU A 186 -6.26 -41.34 29.76
N SER A 187 -6.42 -42.02 28.64
CA SER A 187 -5.34 -42.82 28.03
C SER A 187 -4.26 -41.93 27.36
N ALA A 188 -4.55 -40.68 27.08
CA ALA A 188 -3.62 -39.70 26.51
C ALA A 188 -2.79 -38.93 27.56
N LYS A 189 -3.03 -39.19 28.83
CA LYS A 189 -2.24 -38.55 29.88
C LYS A 189 -0.77 -38.89 29.79
N GLY A 190 0.07 -37.85 29.62
CA GLY A 190 1.52 -38.00 29.46
C GLY A 190 1.98 -38.24 28.01
N ASP A 191 1.07 -38.30 27.04
CA ASP A 191 1.39 -38.46 25.60
C ASP A 191 1.99 -37.21 25.00
N THR A 192 1.81 -36.07 25.63
CA THR A 192 2.13 -34.77 25.05
C THR A 192 3.05 -33.94 25.93
N GLU A 193 3.97 -33.19 25.25
CA GLU A 193 4.82 -32.19 25.89
C GLU A 193 4.65 -30.85 25.17
N PRO A 194 4.25 -29.78 25.86
CA PRO A 194 4.08 -28.48 25.27
C PRO A 194 5.42 -27.81 25.01
N ILE A 195 5.54 -27.16 23.83
CA ILE A 195 6.66 -26.27 23.52
C ILE A 195 6.23 -24.85 23.88
N PRO A 196 6.84 -24.24 24.92
CA PRO A 196 6.46 -22.91 25.37
C PRO A 196 7.08 -21.83 24.50
N ALA A 197 6.38 -20.71 24.33
CA ALA A 197 6.89 -19.49 23.72
C ALA A 197 8.07 -18.92 24.55
N PRO A 198 9.26 -18.72 23.99
CA PRO A 198 10.40 -18.15 24.72
C PRO A 198 10.22 -16.65 25.01
N ALA A 199 9.42 -15.96 24.21
CA ALA A 199 9.11 -14.54 24.33
C ALA A 199 7.63 -14.27 24.04
N SER A 200 7.13 -13.11 24.44
CA SER A 200 5.80 -12.65 24.02
C SER A 200 5.92 -12.01 22.62
N GLY A 201 4.96 -12.27 21.73
CA GLY A 201 5.01 -11.72 20.39
C GLY A 201 3.96 -12.33 19.47
N ILE A 202 4.17 -12.22 18.19
CA ILE A 202 3.33 -12.77 17.13
C ILE A 202 3.97 -14.06 16.62
N PHE A 203 3.21 -15.14 16.65
CA PHE A 203 3.67 -16.43 16.11
C PHE A 203 3.49 -16.48 14.60
N THR A 204 4.48 -17.02 13.89
CA THR A 204 4.41 -17.32 12.46
C THR A 204 5.24 -18.56 12.13
N THR A 205 4.76 -19.34 11.16
CA THR A 205 5.46 -20.51 10.62
C THR A 205 6.40 -20.14 9.48
N GLN A 206 6.35 -18.90 9.00
CA GLN A 206 7.13 -18.43 7.86
C GLN A 206 8.58 -18.20 8.26
N LEU A 207 9.45 -19.09 7.83
CA LEU A 207 10.90 -19.03 8.00
C LEU A 207 11.55 -18.73 6.65
N ASP A 208 12.58 -17.89 6.67
CA ASP A 208 13.29 -17.44 5.46
C ASP A 208 14.82 -17.54 5.59
N GLY A 209 15.31 -17.95 6.77
CA GLY A 209 16.73 -18.09 7.09
C GLY A 209 17.40 -16.81 7.58
N TYR A 210 16.71 -15.66 7.56
CA TYR A 210 17.24 -14.38 8.04
C TYR A 210 16.80 -14.02 9.45
N GLU A 211 16.24 -14.96 10.20
CA GLU A 211 15.69 -14.74 11.55
C GLU A 211 16.76 -14.36 12.59
N THR A 212 18.03 -14.62 12.29
CA THR A 212 19.16 -14.25 13.16
C THR A 212 19.59 -12.81 12.99
N LEU A 213 19.20 -12.15 11.89
CA LEU A 213 19.56 -10.76 11.62
C LEU A 213 18.83 -9.82 12.59
N ARG A 214 19.61 -9.00 13.30
CA ARG A 214 19.10 -8.09 14.32
C ARG A 214 19.03 -6.65 13.81
N PRO A 215 18.05 -5.84 14.28
CA PRO A 215 17.93 -4.43 13.89
C PRO A 215 19.20 -3.61 14.15
N ASP A 216 19.96 -3.92 15.20
CA ASP A 216 21.19 -3.20 15.54
C ASP A 216 22.32 -3.43 14.52
N GLU A 217 22.33 -4.56 13.85
CA GLU A 217 23.33 -4.92 12.83
C GLU A 217 23.13 -4.14 11.53
N LEU A 218 21.91 -3.62 11.29
CA LEU A 218 21.57 -2.88 10.06
C LEU A 218 22.41 -1.63 9.86
N LYS A 219 22.86 -0.97 10.94
CA LYS A 219 23.70 0.23 10.87
C LYS A 219 25.12 -0.05 10.33
N SER A 220 25.54 -1.30 10.35
CA SER A 220 26.85 -1.73 9.84
C SER A 220 26.79 -2.28 8.42
N LEU A 221 25.59 -2.41 7.83
CA LEU A 221 25.43 -2.93 6.48
C LEU A 221 26.02 -1.99 5.43
N THR A 222 26.71 -2.60 4.49
CA THR A 222 27.18 -1.93 3.26
C THR A 222 26.24 -2.29 2.10
N ALA A 223 26.25 -1.48 1.04
CA ALA A 223 25.44 -1.77 -0.15
C ALA A 223 25.75 -3.17 -0.72
N SER A 224 27.04 -3.55 -0.75
CA SER A 224 27.46 -4.87 -1.24
C SER A 224 26.92 -6.02 -0.36
N SER A 225 27.04 -5.90 0.99
CA SER A 225 26.49 -6.93 1.90
C SER A 225 24.98 -7.02 1.87
N LEU A 226 24.28 -5.89 1.70
CA LEU A 226 22.85 -5.88 1.53
C LEU A 226 22.44 -6.54 0.20
N GLN A 227 23.16 -6.28 -0.89
CA GLN A 227 22.89 -6.92 -2.17
C GLN A 227 23.12 -8.44 -2.11
N GLU A 228 24.17 -8.90 -1.44
CA GLU A 228 24.40 -10.32 -1.21
C GLU A 228 23.25 -10.98 -0.44
N MET A 229 22.66 -10.28 0.53
CA MET A 229 21.47 -10.75 1.26
C MET A 229 20.22 -10.78 0.36
N ILE A 230 20.05 -9.80 -0.52
CA ILE A 230 18.92 -9.74 -1.45
C ILE A 230 18.97 -10.88 -2.48
N ASP A 231 20.15 -11.14 -3.02
CA ASP A 231 20.36 -12.15 -4.06
C ASP A 231 20.56 -13.57 -3.49
N GLY A 232 20.96 -13.66 -2.22
CA GLY A 232 21.25 -14.90 -1.54
C GLY A 232 19.99 -15.65 -1.09
N ARG A 233 20.11 -16.98 -1.00
CA ARG A 233 19.16 -17.81 -0.25
C ARG A 233 19.86 -18.31 1.00
N GLN A 234 19.25 -18.05 2.15
CA GLN A 234 19.69 -18.64 3.40
C GLN A 234 19.09 -20.03 3.56
N GLU A 235 19.89 -20.96 4.05
CA GLU A 235 19.42 -22.30 4.38
C GLU A 235 18.61 -22.28 5.67
N GLN A 236 17.42 -22.85 5.63
CA GLN A 236 16.61 -23.03 6.83
C GLN A 236 17.14 -24.21 7.63
N THR A 237 17.15 -24.08 8.94
CA THR A 237 17.48 -25.22 9.83
C THR A 237 16.32 -26.21 9.86
N GLU A 238 16.58 -27.47 9.53
CA GLU A 238 15.56 -28.54 9.44
C GLU A 238 14.70 -28.69 10.71
N SER A 239 15.25 -28.39 11.88
CA SER A 239 14.53 -28.47 13.15
C SER A 239 13.69 -27.22 13.49
N ALA A 240 13.80 -26.15 12.72
CA ALA A 240 12.99 -24.95 12.91
C ALA A 240 11.57 -25.16 12.39
N PHE A 241 10.56 -24.72 13.16
CA PHE A 241 9.16 -24.92 12.81
C PHE A 241 8.32 -23.65 12.83
N GLY A 242 8.90 -22.55 13.26
CA GLY A 242 8.25 -21.26 13.33
C GLY A 242 9.11 -20.26 14.10
N LYS A 243 8.61 -19.06 14.21
CA LYS A 243 9.27 -17.98 14.94
C LYS A 243 8.26 -17.11 15.68
N ILE A 244 8.76 -16.37 16.67
CA ILE A 244 8.00 -15.35 17.37
C ILE A 244 8.61 -13.99 17.03
N VAL A 245 7.79 -13.09 16.53
CA VAL A 245 8.14 -11.70 16.32
C VAL A 245 7.78 -10.91 17.56
N SER A 246 8.82 -10.47 18.29
CA SER A 246 8.66 -9.85 19.62
C SER A 246 8.47 -8.35 19.57
N SER A 247 8.89 -7.68 18.49
CA SER A 247 8.82 -6.23 18.35
C SER A 247 7.46 -5.76 17.85
N ASN A 248 7.07 -4.55 18.25
CA ASN A 248 5.94 -3.83 17.70
C ASN A 248 6.35 -2.90 16.53
N SER A 249 7.60 -2.96 16.13
CA SER A 249 8.17 -2.21 15.01
C SER A 249 9.02 -3.13 14.16
N TRP A 250 9.16 -2.77 12.92
CA TRP A 250 10.05 -3.43 11.95
C TRP A 250 10.96 -2.40 11.32
N TYR A 251 12.06 -2.88 10.77
CA TYR A 251 13.07 -2.09 10.13
C TYR A 251 13.19 -2.49 8.67
N PHE A 252 13.51 -1.52 7.83
CA PHE A 252 13.76 -1.74 6.42
C PHE A 252 15.13 -1.15 6.09
N ALA A 253 16.09 -2.00 5.74
CA ALA A 253 17.37 -1.57 5.23
C ALA A 253 17.35 -1.65 3.71
N ALA A 254 17.47 -0.51 3.05
CA ALA A 254 17.39 -0.42 1.59
C ALA A 254 18.55 0.38 1.02
N GLN A 255 18.96 0.02 -0.19
CA GLN A 255 19.99 0.77 -0.91
C GLN A 255 19.36 1.85 -1.78
N ILE A 256 20.05 2.98 -1.84
CA ILE A 256 19.75 4.11 -2.72
C ILE A 256 21.02 4.48 -3.48
N ASP A 257 20.89 4.85 -4.73
CA ASP A 257 21.98 5.40 -5.53
C ASP A 257 22.47 6.72 -4.92
N SER A 258 23.80 6.95 -4.96
CA SER A 258 24.40 8.14 -4.34
C SER A 258 23.99 9.45 -5.01
N ASP A 259 23.74 9.43 -6.31
CA ASP A 259 23.26 10.61 -7.05
C ASP A 259 21.82 10.93 -6.68
N ASP A 260 20.97 9.91 -6.56
CA ASP A 260 19.59 10.02 -6.09
C ASP A 260 19.54 10.52 -4.64
N TYR A 261 20.41 10.02 -3.80
CA TYR A 261 20.55 10.49 -2.42
C TYR A 261 20.97 11.98 -2.38
N ALA A 262 21.99 12.37 -3.16
CA ALA A 262 22.50 13.74 -3.17
C ALA A 262 21.43 14.77 -3.56
N GLN A 263 20.56 14.43 -4.49
CA GLN A 263 19.44 15.30 -4.91
C GLN A 263 18.37 15.48 -3.81
N ARG A 264 18.31 14.59 -2.81
CA ARG A 264 17.29 14.53 -1.74
C ARG A 264 17.89 14.58 -0.34
N ALA A 265 19.16 14.96 -0.22
CA ALA A 265 19.89 14.90 1.06
C ALA A 265 19.23 15.69 2.18
N ASP A 266 18.57 16.81 1.85
CA ASP A 266 17.85 17.65 2.82
C ASP A 266 16.64 16.91 3.44
N SER A 267 16.01 16.00 2.69
CA SER A 267 14.87 15.18 3.14
C SER A 267 15.30 13.82 3.69
N LEU A 268 16.52 13.34 3.35
CA LEU A 268 17.02 12.00 3.70
C LEU A 268 18.07 12.03 4.82
N HIS A 269 17.80 12.73 5.90
CA HIS A 269 18.68 12.76 7.07
C HIS A 269 18.14 11.89 8.21
N ARG A 270 19.03 11.51 9.13
CA ARG A 270 18.64 10.74 10.32
C ARG A 270 17.58 11.47 11.13
N GLY A 271 16.50 10.77 11.46
CA GLY A 271 15.35 11.30 12.20
C GLY A 271 14.25 11.86 11.31
N ALA A 272 14.49 12.07 10.00
CA ALA A 272 13.46 12.50 9.06
C ALA A 272 12.36 11.44 8.93
N ARG A 273 11.16 11.89 8.60
CA ARG A 273 10.01 11.03 8.27
C ARG A 273 9.79 11.07 6.78
N VAL A 274 9.61 9.90 6.21
CA VAL A 274 9.37 9.68 4.79
C VAL A 274 8.20 8.74 4.61
N THR A 275 7.66 8.67 3.41
CA THR A 275 6.61 7.73 3.07
C THR A 275 7.21 6.58 2.25
N LEU A 276 6.91 5.35 2.65
CA LEU A 276 7.23 4.13 1.93
C LEU A 276 5.95 3.53 1.34
N GLU A 277 5.93 3.31 0.04
CA GLU A 277 4.87 2.60 -0.65
C GLU A 277 5.40 1.22 -1.06
N MET A 278 4.89 0.17 -0.41
CA MET A 278 5.36 -1.21 -0.57
C MET A 278 4.73 -1.94 -1.77
N GLY A 279 3.90 -1.26 -2.54
CA GLY A 279 3.29 -1.79 -3.78
C GLY A 279 2.47 -3.06 -3.53
N ARG A 280 2.86 -4.15 -4.21
CA ARG A 280 2.14 -5.44 -4.13
C ARG A 280 2.09 -6.08 -2.74
N TYR A 281 2.94 -5.64 -1.81
CA TYR A 281 3.02 -6.24 -0.49
C TYR A 281 2.06 -5.57 0.51
N TYR A 282 1.86 -4.27 0.36
CA TYR A 282 0.96 -3.50 1.20
C TYR A 282 0.49 -2.25 0.45
N ASN A 283 -0.82 -2.05 0.35
CA ASN A 283 -1.41 -1.05 -0.54
C ASN A 283 -1.46 0.37 0.05
N GLU A 284 -1.34 0.51 1.38
CA GLU A 284 -1.41 1.82 2.02
C GLU A 284 -0.01 2.42 2.18
N PRO A 285 0.14 3.75 2.05
CA PRO A 285 1.39 4.43 2.34
C PRO A 285 1.78 4.28 3.81
N LEU A 286 3.04 3.94 4.07
CA LEU A 286 3.58 3.77 5.42
C LEU A 286 4.52 4.93 5.75
N THR A 287 4.23 5.65 6.83
CA THR A 287 5.17 6.63 7.35
C THR A 287 6.28 5.92 8.09
N ALA A 288 7.50 6.06 7.61
CA ALA A 288 8.70 5.50 8.21
C ALA A 288 9.64 6.61 8.67
N ARG A 289 10.45 6.31 9.69
CA ARG A 289 11.48 7.20 10.19
C ARG A 289 12.85 6.68 9.76
N ILE A 290 13.72 7.58 9.31
CA ILE A 290 15.11 7.25 9.00
C ILE A 290 15.90 7.12 10.30
N GLU A 291 16.37 5.93 10.61
CA GLU A 291 17.17 5.63 11.81
C GLU A 291 18.65 5.80 11.56
N ASP A 292 19.11 5.50 10.34
CA ASP A 292 20.51 5.66 9.96
C ASP A 292 20.67 5.91 8.47
N VAL A 293 21.75 6.62 8.13
CA VAL A 293 22.19 6.87 6.77
C VAL A 293 23.62 6.35 6.66
N GLY A 294 23.78 5.24 5.98
CA GLY A 294 25.07 4.60 5.77
C GLY A 294 26.04 5.46 4.98
N ARG A 295 27.34 5.13 5.10
CA ARG A 295 28.38 5.77 4.30
C ARG A 295 28.25 5.33 2.85
N GLU A 296 28.62 6.24 1.94
CA GLU A 296 28.72 5.90 0.54
C GLU A 296 29.79 4.84 0.31
N LYS A 297 29.43 3.83 -0.43
CA LYS A 297 30.34 2.79 -0.91
C LYS A 297 29.81 2.25 -2.24
N ASP A 298 30.71 2.14 -3.20
CA ASP A 298 30.42 1.60 -4.54
C ASP A 298 29.25 2.33 -5.27
N GLY A 299 29.16 3.66 -5.08
CA GLY A 299 28.12 4.50 -5.70
C GLY A 299 26.74 4.40 -5.05
N CYS A 300 26.61 3.70 -3.92
CA CYS A 300 25.34 3.51 -3.21
C CYS A 300 25.48 3.80 -1.71
N ARG A 301 24.33 4.06 -1.07
CA ARG A 301 24.18 4.17 0.39
C ARG A 301 23.09 3.22 0.88
N VAL A 302 23.22 2.77 2.12
CA VAL A 302 22.15 2.03 2.81
C VAL A 302 21.40 2.98 3.72
N LEU A 303 20.10 3.08 3.54
CA LEU A 303 19.19 3.78 4.43
C LEU A 303 18.50 2.75 5.32
N VAL A 304 18.43 3.02 6.61
CA VAL A 304 17.71 2.20 7.57
C VAL A 304 16.48 2.96 8.05
N PHE A 305 15.33 2.39 7.78
CA PHE A 305 14.03 2.92 8.18
C PHE A 305 13.45 2.13 9.33
N SER A 306 12.68 2.76 10.21
CA SER A 306 11.82 2.11 11.20
C SER A 306 10.36 2.45 10.96
N CYS A 307 9.47 1.48 11.16
CA CYS A 307 8.03 1.65 11.08
C CYS A 307 7.35 0.82 12.18
N ASP A 308 6.33 1.38 12.82
CA ASP A 308 5.55 0.77 13.90
C ASP A 308 4.14 0.36 13.47
N ARG A 309 3.84 0.51 12.17
CA ARG A 309 2.55 0.16 11.57
C ARG A 309 2.68 -1.09 10.72
N ALA A 310 1.57 -1.74 10.46
CA ALA A 310 1.47 -2.89 9.56
C ALA A 310 2.42 -4.06 9.91
N VAL A 311 2.68 -4.32 11.21
CA VAL A 311 3.61 -5.38 11.64
C VAL A 311 3.11 -6.77 11.22
N MET A 312 1.79 -7.00 11.29
CA MET A 312 1.18 -8.27 10.89
C MET A 312 1.34 -8.54 9.40
N GLU A 313 1.10 -7.51 8.60
CA GLU A 313 1.16 -7.58 7.14
C GLU A 313 2.59 -7.77 6.64
N THR A 314 3.57 -7.33 7.43
CA THR A 314 5.00 -7.51 7.09
C THR A 314 5.57 -8.88 7.44
N LEU A 315 4.83 -9.77 8.14
CA LEU A 315 5.36 -11.07 8.59
C LEU A 315 5.91 -11.92 7.43
N SER A 316 5.28 -11.85 6.26
CA SER A 316 5.70 -12.56 5.06
C SER A 316 6.73 -11.80 4.21
N MET A 317 7.07 -10.56 4.59
CA MET A 317 7.99 -9.74 3.82
C MET A 317 9.42 -9.93 4.32
N ARG A 318 10.35 -10.20 3.39
CA ARG A 318 11.77 -10.19 3.69
C ARG A 318 12.52 -9.34 2.68
N VAL A 319 12.63 -9.74 1.45
CA VAL A 319 13.20 -8.95 0.38
C VAL A 319 12.07 -8.22 -0.34
N VAL A 320 12.10 -6.90 -0.32
CA VAL A 320 11.04 -6.06 -0.90
C VAL A 320 11.62 -4.88 -1.66
N SER A 321 10.89 -4.44 -2.67
CA SER A 321 11.10 -3.15 -3.31
C SER A 321 10.00 -2.21 -2.89
N ALA A 322 10.36 -0.97 -2.62
CA ALA A 322 9.44 0.08 -2.20
C ALA A 322 9.69 1.37 -2.99
N THR A 323 8.65 2.18 -3.14
CA THR A 323 8.79 3.56 -3.59
C THR A 323 8.98 4.44 -2.35
N LEU A 324 10.12 5.10 -2.29
CA LEU A 324 10.43 6.10 -1.27
C LEU A 324 9.93 7.46 -1.75
N VAL A 325 8.94 8.01 -1.07
CA VAL A 325 8.40 9.35 -1.33
C VAL A 325 8.96 10.29 -0.26
N THR A 326 9.74 11.27 -0.70
CA THR A 326 10.39 12.25 0.19
C THR A 326 9.58 13.52 0.34
N GLU A 327 8.92 13.94 -0.74
CA GLU A 327 8.13 15.15 -0.77
C GLU A 327 6.86 14.94 -1.60
N GLU A 328 5.78 15.55 -1.15
CA GLU A 328 4.51 15.56 -1.86
C GLU A 328 3.89 16.95 -1.75
N HIS A 329 3.69 17.59 -2.90
CA HIS A 329 3.09 18.91 -2.98
C HIS A 329 1.83 18.85 -3.84
N SER A 330 0.71 19.27 -3.28
CA SER A 330 -0.57 19.33 -3.98
C SER A 330 -0.98 20.78 -4.21
N GLY A 331 -1.43 21.08 -5.42
CA GLY A 331 -1.86 22.41 -5.78
C GLY A 331 -2.53 22.48 -7.14
N ILE A 332 -2.87 23.66 -7.56
CA ILE A 332 -3.39 23.92 -8.92
C ILE A 332 -2.21 24.15 -9.84
N ARG A 333 -2.14 23.37 -10.90
CA ARG A 333 -1.11 23.50 -11.94
C ARG A 333 -1.31 24.80 -12.71
N VAL A 334 -0.26 25.63 -12.75
CA VAL A 334 -0.22 26.93 -13.45
C VAL A 334 0.99 26.97 -14.35
N PRO A 335 0.84 27.11 -15.69
CA PRO A 335 1.97 27.31 -16.60
C PRO A 335 2.78 28.55 -16.19
N LYS A 336 4.11 28.44 -16.18
CA LYS A 336 5.00 29.56 -15.83
C LYS A 336 4.76 30.80 -16.68
N GLU A 337 4.45 30.61 -17.95
CA GLU A 337 4.18 31.65 -18.94
C GLU A 337 2.95 32.49 -18.60
N ALA A 338 2.01 31.95 -17.81
CA ALA A 338 0.79 32.64 -17.43
C ALA A 338 0.95 33.51 -16.17
N VAL A 339 2.08 33.36 -15.43
CA VAL A 339 2.29 34.04 -14.15
C VAL A 339 2.97 35.37 -14.37
N HIS A 340 2.37 36.41 -13.80
CA HIS A 340 2.88 37.76 -13.74
C HIS A 340 3.27 38.13 -12.32
N THR A 341 4.16 39.10 -12.18
CA THR A 341 4.60 39.60 -10.87
C THR A 341 4.34 41.10 -10.75
N GLU A 342 3.97 41.52 -9.57
CA GLU A 342 3.93 42.95 -9.23
C GLU A 342 4.45 43.14 -7.79
N THR A 343 4.90 44.33 -7.47
CA THR A 343 5.38 44.68 -6.13
C THR A 343 4.32 45.55 -5.44
N ASN A 344 3.89 45.13 -4.23
CA ASN A 344 2.96 45.91 -3.44
C ASN A 344 3.66 47.13 -2.80
N GLU A 345 2.89 47.99 -2.11
CA GLU A 345 3.41 49.19 -1.45
C GLU A 345 4.38 48.86 -0.29
N GLU A 346 4.34 47.67 0.24
CA GLU A 346 5.19 47.14 1.31
C GLU A 346 6.50 46.54 0.79
N GLY A 347 6.69 46.48 -0.55
CA GLY A 347 7.89 45.95 -1.20
C GLY A 347 7.86 44.43 -1.41
N GLU A 348 6.73 43.75 -1.17
CA GLU A 348 6.58 42.33 -1.37
C GLU A 348 6.21 42.00 -2.84
N THR A 349 6.79 40.93 -3.36
CA THR A 349 6.48 40.45 -4.71
C THR A 349 5.21 39.58 -4.67
N LEU A 350 4.17 40.05 -5.35
CA LEU A 350 2.92 39.34 -5.51
C LEU A 350 2.90 38.61 -6.86
N HIS A 351 2.45 37.37 -6.88
CA HIS A 351 2.22 36.61 -8.09
C HIS A 351 0.74 36.63 -8.46
N TYR A 352 0.46 36.87 -9.74
CA TYR A 352 -0.91 36.87 -10.24
C TYR A 352 -0.96 36.29 -11.65
N LEU A 353 -2.17 35.93 -12.07
CA LEU A 353 -2.48 35.51 -13.43
C LEU A 353 -3.86 36.01 -13.83
N TYR A 354 -4.21 35.81 -15.09
CA TYR A 354 -5.55 36.12 -15.58
C TYR A 354 -6.30 34.82 -15.85
N VAL A 355 -7.56 34.77 -15.43
CA VAL A 355 -8.51 33.67 -15.75
C VAL A 355 -9.60 34.21 -16.68
N LEU A 356 -10.07 33.37 -17.57
CA LEU A 356 -11.21 33.69 -18.43
C LEU A 356 -12.50 33.34 -17.65
N THR A 357 -13.24 34.38 -17.28
CA THR A 357 -14.56 34.25 -16.64
C THR A 357 -15.63 34.71 -17.62
N GLY A 358 -16.35 33.76 -18.22
CA GLY A 358 -17.22 34.04 -19.36
C GLY A 358 -16.43 34.56 -20.58
N VAL A 359 -16.53 35.85 -20.86
CA VAL A 359 -15.79 36.52 -21.96
C VAL A 359 -14.80 37.56 -21.43
N GLN A 360 -14.55 37.64 -20.14
CA GLN A 360 -13.68 38.63 -19.52
C GLN A 360 -12.45 38.00 -18.87
N ALA A 361 -11.31 38.70 -19.00
CA ALA A 361 -10.11 38.39 -18.24
C ALA A 361 -10.24 38.95 -16.81
N GLU A 362 -10.14 38.10 -15.81
CA GLU A 362 -10.17 38.45 -14.39
C GLU A 362 -8.81 38.21 -13.75
N LYS A 363 -8.24 39.21 -13.09
CA LYS A 363 -6.97 39.10 -12.37
C LYS A 363 -7.16 38.28 -11.11
N LYS A 364 -6.34 37.25 -10.89
CA LYS A 364 -6.32 36.42 -9.70
C LYS A 364 -4.91 36.37 -9.11
N TYR A 365 -4.80 36.65 -7.82
CA TYR A 365 -3.55 36.41 -7.11
C TYR A 365 -3.38 34.94 -6.81
N ILE A 366 -2.13 34.48 -6.79
CA ILE A 366 -1.77 33.10 -6.47
C ILE A 366 -0.65 33.08 -5.44
N GLU A 367 -0.71 32.08 -4.59
CA GLU A 367 0.37 31.69 -3.68
C GLU A 367 1.05 30.46 -4.27
N ILE A 368 2.35 30.56 -4.60
CA ILE A 368 3.12 29.45 -5.16
C ILE A 368 3.58 28.55 -4.02
N VAL A 369 3.11 27.29 -4.00
CA VAL A 369 3.49 26.29 -3.00
C VAL A 369 4.64 25.42 -3.47
N TRP A 370 4.81 25.27 -4.79
CA TRP A 370 5.88 24.49 -5.39
C TRP A 370 6.21 24.96 -6.80
N GLU A 371 7.48 24.82 -7.17
CA GLU A 371 7.96 25.14 -8.52
C GLU A 371 8.55 23.90 -9.19
N THR A 372 8.18 23.68 -10.44
CA THR A 372 8.80 22.69 -11.33
C THR A 372 9.51 23.38 -12.50
N GLU A 373 10.14 22.65 -13.38
CA GLU A 373 10.78 23.23 -14.56
C GLU A 373 9.78 23.96 -15.46
N SER A 374 8.55 23.43 -15.63
CA SER A 374 7.57 23.89 -16.64
C SER A 374 6.33 24.58 -16.05
N PHE A 375 6.02 24.42 -14.77
CA PHE A 375 4.84 24.98 -14.14
C PHE A 375 5.04 25.24 -12.65
N TYR A 376 4.16 26.08 -12.08
CA TYR A 376 4.00 26.26 -10.66
C TYR A 376 2.81 25.45 -10.13
N LEU A 377 2.88 25.03 -8.87
CA LEU A 377 1.71 24.61 -8.10
C LEU A 377 1.28 25.80 -7.24
N ALA A 378 0.05 26.24 -7.43
CA ALA A 378 -0.56 27.30 -6.64
C ALA A 378 -1.50 26.72 -5.60
N ALA A 379 -1.54 27.34 -4.41
CA ALA A 379 -2.51 26.97 -3.38
C ALA A 379 -3.95 27.22 -3.89
N PRO A 380 -4.88 26.26 -3.66
CA PRO A 380 -6.28 26.52 -3.93
C PRO A 380 -6.83 27.55 -2.95
N GLY A 381 -7.48 28.59 -3.48
CA GLY A 381 -7.95 29.70 -2.66
C GLY A 381 -9.45 29.73 -2.40
N PRO A 382 -9.91 30.62 -1.52
CA PRO A 382 -11.33 30.83 -1.22
C PRO A 382 -12.11 31.33 -2.45
N ILE A 383 -13.45 31.25 -2.34
CA ILE A 383 -14.35 31.64 -3.44
C ILE A 383 -14.19 33.13 -3.75
N GLY A 384 -13.97 33.46 -5.03
CA GLY A 384 -14.01 34.81 -5.58
C GLY A 384 -12.65 35.47 -5.82
N SER A 385 -11.68 35.35 -4.92
CA SER A 385 -10.42 36.13 -4.98
C SER A 385 -9.20 35.40 -5.49
N MET A 386 -9.18 34.06 -5.41
CA MET A 386 -8.02 33.24 -5.76
C MET A 386 -8.35 32.19 -6.82
N LEU A 387 -7.29 31.57 -7.38
CA LEU A 387 -7.40 30.52 -8.39
C LEU A 387 -8.07 29.26 -7.83
N ARG A 388 -8.89 28.63 -8.65
CA ARG A 388 -9.60 27.37 -8.34
C ARG A 388 -9.49 26.36 -9.48
N SER A 389 -9.62 25.10 -9.12
CA SER A 389 -9.75 24.04 -10.10
C SER A 389 -10.98 24.28 -10.99
N GLY A 390 -10.80 24.12 -12.31
CA GLY A 390 -11.82 24.37 -13.31
C GLY A 390 -11.82 25.80 -13.89
N ASN A 391 -10.99 26.74 -13.37
CA ASN A 391 -10.78 28.02 -14.03
C ASN A 391 -10.02 27.82 -15.36
N GLU A 392 -10.26 28.68 -16.32
CA GLU A 392 -9.46 28.77 -17.54
C GLU A 392 -8.39 29.84 -17.40
N ILE A 393 -7.14 29.43 -17.28
CA ILE A 393 -5.98 30.33 -17.15
C ILE A 393 -5.62 30.87 -18.52
N ILE A 394 -5.49 32.17 -18.69
CA ILE A 394 -5.02 32.78 -19.90
C ILE A 394 -3.50 32.72 -19.92
N VAL A 395 -2.94 31.93 -20.82
CA VAL A 395 -1.49 31.76 -21.01
C VAL A 395 -0.91 32.83 -21.88
N SER A 396 -1.62 33.19 -22.95
CA SER A 396 -1.18 34.22 -23.88
C SER A 396 -2.36 34.94 -24.49
N ALA A 397 -2.31 36.26 -24.44
CA ALA A 397 -3.22 37.16 -25.15
C ALA A 397 -2.58 38.51 -25.34
N LYS A 398 -3.11 39.31 -26.30
CA LYS A 398 -2.62 40.65 -26.57
C LYS A 398 -3.16 41.64 -25.52
N GLU A 399 -2.26 42.39 -24.85
CA GLU A 399 -2.62 43.47 -23.91
C GLU A 399 -3.58 43.03 -22.79
N LEU A 400 -3.12 42.11 -21.88
CA LEU A 400 -3.91 41.65 -20.76
C LEU A 400 -4.04 42.73 -19.66
N TYR A 401 -5.28 42.99 -19.21
CA TYR A 401 -5.62 43.78 -18.05
C TYR A 401 -6.93 43.28 -17.44
N ASP A 402 -7.16 43.60 -16.19
CA ASP A 402 -8.35 43.17 -15.45
C ASP A 402 -9.63 43.74 -16.07
N GLY A 403 -10.63 42.90 -16.28
CA GLY A 403 -11.90 43.26 -16.91
C GLY A 403 -11.88 43.31 -18.44
N LYS A 404 -10.76 42.97 -19.11
CA LYS A 404 -10.68 42.97 -20.58
C LYS A 404 -11.63 41.94 -21.18
N ILE A 405 -12.46 42.38 -22.16
CA ILE A 405 -13.30 41.48 -22.96
C ILE A 405 -12.40 40.76 -23.95
N MET A 406 -12.46 39.46 -23.96
CA MET A 406 -11.75 38.55 -24.86
C MET A 406 -12.66 38.15 -25.99
N GLU A 407 -12.30 38.54 -27.23
CA GLU A 407 -13.06 38.24 -28.47
C GLU A 407 -12.50 36.97 -29.17
#